data_d5cf02cbc67dfa16cd55d22a0db7ad39
#
_entry.id   d5cf02cbc67dfa16cd55d22a0db7ad39
#
_cell.length_a   1.000
_cell.length_b   1.000
_cell.length_c   1.000
_cell.angle_alpha   90.00
_cell.angle_beta   90.00
_cell.angle_gamma   90.00
#
_symmetry.space_group_name_H-M   'P 1'
#
loop_
_entity.id
_entity.type
_entity.pdbx_description
1 polymer ?
#
loop_
_entity_poly.entity_id
_entity_poly.type
_entity_poly.pdbx_seq_one_letter_code
_entity_poly.pdbx_strand_id
1 'polypeptide(L)'
;MTMQFVTDYIDKKVKENENFIRYTFYELRVKNNLSEEDVDEFLRINRDYFENKGYKVYFTNARFTYQNANRLVQPNELMIAIKEE
;
A
#
# COMPACT_ATOMS: atom_id res chain seq x y z
N MET A 1 10.06 9.57 8.27
CA MET A 1 9.91 9.02 6.91
C MET A 1 10.06 10.15 5.91
N THR A 2 10.89 9.95 4.91
CA THR A 2 11.13 10.98 3.89
C THR A 2 10.37 10.66 2.61
N MET A 3 10.13 11.68 1.78
CA MET A 3 9.53 11.46 0.46
C MET A 3 10.42 10.59 -0.42
N GLN A 4 11.73 10.73 -0.28
CA GLN A 4 12.67 9.90 -1.03
C GLN A 4 12.48 8.42 -0.70
N PHE A 5 12.29 8.10 0.58
CA PHE A 5 12.02 6.73 0.98
C PHE A 5 10.76 6.20 0.28
N VAL A 6 9.70 7.01 0.27
CA VAL A 6 8.41 6.60 -0.32
C VAL A 6 8.56 6.37 -1.82
N THR A 7 9.16 7.30 -2.54
CA THR A 7 9.31 7.18 -3.99
C THR A 7 10.21 6.01 -4.37
N ASP A 8 11.30 5.81 -3.64
CA ASP A 8 12.18 4.66 -3.90
C ASP A 8 11.45 3.34 -3.66
N TYR A 9 10.63 3.30 -2.63
CA TYR A 9 9.87 2.10 -2.31
C TYR A 9 8.82 1.79 -3.39
N ILE A 10 8.13 2.82 -3.87
CA ILE A 10 7.17 2.67 -4.96
C ILE A 10 7.87 2.14 -6.21
N ASP A 11 9.01 2.72 -6.56
CA ASP A 11 9.77 2.27 -7.73
C ASP A 11 10.16 0.79 -7.61
N LYS A 12 10.60 0.39 -6.43
CA LYS A 12 10.96 -0.98 -6.16
C LYS A 12 9.77 -1.93 -6.37
N LYS A 13 8.62 -1.55 -5.81
CA LYS A 13 7.42 -2.37 -5.92
C LYS A 13 6.95 -2.51 -7.37
N VAL A 14 6.97 -1.41 -8.11
CA VAL A 14 6.57 -1.43 -9.51
C VAL A 14 7.51 -2.32 -10.33
N LYS A 15 8.80 -2.27 -10.04
CA LYS A 15 9.77 -3.13 -10.73
C LYS A 15 9.55 -4.61 -10.43
N GLU A 16 9.13 -4.92 -9.21
CA GLU A 16 8.88 -6.30 -8.81
C GLU A 16 7.63 -6.86 -9.50
N ASN A 17 6.56 -6.08 -9.53
CA ASN A 17 5.33 -6.50 -10.19
C ASN A 17 4.44 -5.27 -10.40
N GLU A 18 4.48 -4.69 -11.58
CA GLU A 18 3.72 -3.46 -11.84
C GLU A 18 2.21 -3.68 -11.88
N ASN A 19 1.75 -4.91 -12.04
CA ASN A 19 0.32 -5.18 -12.15
C ASN A 19 -0.37 -5.37 -10.80
N PHE A 20 0.40 -5.68 -9.79
CA PHE A 20 -0.15 -5.98 -8.47
C PHE A 20 0.81 -5.49 -7.39
N ILE A 21 0.41 -4.42 -6.71
CA ILE A 21 1.20 -3.83 -5.63
C ILE A 21 0.56 -4.25 -4.31
N ARG A 22 1.38 -4.64 -3.35
CA ARG A 22 0.88 -5.16 -2.08
C ARG A 22 1.77 -4.69 -0.95
N TYR A 23 1.14 -4.19 0.12
CA TYR A 23 1.83 -3.82 1.34
C TYR A 23 1.22 -4.56 2.51
N THR A 24 2.07 -5.17 3.33
CA THR A 24 1.62 -5.92 4.50
C THR A 24 2.00 -5.19 5.77
N PHE A 25 1.29 -5.52 6.84
CA PHE A 25 1.62 -5.01 8.17
C PHE A 25 3.07 -5.33 8.54
N TYR A 26 3.47 -6.58 8.31
CA TYR A 26 4.82 -7.02 8.64
C TYR A 26 5.86 -6.17 7.92
N GLU A 27 5.65 -5.95 6.63
CA GLU A 27 6.60 -5.21 5.80
C GLU A 27 6.81 -3.79 6.32
N LEU A 28 5.73 -3.10 6.63
CA LEU A 28 5.81 -1.69 6.99
C LEU A 28 6.16 -1.49 8.47
N ARG A 29 5.49 -2.21 9.36
CA ARG A 29 5.68 -2.01 10.79
C ARG A 29 6.89 -2.74 11.35
N VAL A 30 7.17 -3.93 10.88
CA VAL A 30 8.24 -4.74 11.44
C VAL A 30 9.52 -4.59 10.64
N LYS A 31 9.47 -4.91 9.37
CA LYS A 31 10.67 -4.91 8.54
C LYS A 31 11.24 -3.51 8.34
N ASN A 32 10.40 -2.52 8.14
CA ASN A 32 10.84 -1.14 7.94
C ASN A 32 10.70 -0.27 9.18
N ASN A 33 10.16 -0.82 10.25
CA ASN A 33 10.06 -0.14 11.54
C ASN A 33 9.37 1.22 11.47
N LEU A 34 8.34 1.34 10.64
CA LEU A 34 7.57 2.57 10.55
C LEU A 34 6.59 2.66 11.72
N SER A 35 6.37 3.88 12.22
CA SER A 35 5.34 4.12 13.22
C SER A 35 3.96 3.99 12.58
N GLU A 36 2.92 3.88 13.41
CA GLU A 36 1.55 3.84 12.89
C GLU A 36 1.24 5.08 12.05
N GLU A 37 1.69 6.24 12.50
CA GLU A 37 1.46 7.48 11.77
C GLU A 37 2.16 7.47 10.43
N ASP A 38 3.39 6.99 10.40
CA ASP A 38 4.14 6.89 9.15
C ASP A 38 3.50 5.89 8.20
N VAL A 39 2.99 4.77 8.73
CA VAL A 39 2.28 3.80 7.91
C VAL A 39 1.05 4.43 7.26
N ASP A 40 0.26 5.16 8.04
CA ASP A 40 -0.93 5.83 7.52
C ASP A 40 -0.57 6.81 6.41
N GLU A 41 0.46 7.59 6.62
CA GLU A 41 0.92 8.56 5.62
C GLU A 41 1.47 7.86 4.38
N PHE A 42 2.27 6.83 4.58
CA PHE A 42 2.84 6.04 3.49
C PHE A 42 1.74 5.45 2.61
N LEU A 43 0.72 4.85 3.24
CA LEU A 43 -0.37 4.25 2.48
C LEU A 43 -1.20 5.29 1.74
N ARG A 44 -1.41 6.46 2.34
CA ARG A 44 -2.16 7.53 1.70
C ARG A 44 -1.43 8.05 0.46
N ILE A 45 -0.12 8.25 0.57
CA ILE A 45 0.70 8.69 -0.56
C ILE A 45 0.65 7.65 -1.67
N ASN A 46 0.78 6.38 -1.31
CA ASN A 46 0.73 5.30 -2.27
C ASN A 46 -0.63 5.21 -2.96
N ARG A 47 -1.72 5.37 -2.20
CA ARG A 47 -3.06 5.38 -2.78
C ARG A 47 -3.16 6.46 -3.85
N ASP A 48 -2.78 7.68 -3.52
CA ASP A 48 -2.89 8.79 -4.45
C ASP A 48 -2.04 8.56 -5.69
N TYR A 49 -0.84 8.06 -5.49
CA TYR A 49 0.06 7.78 -6.61
C TYR A 49 -0.54 6.73 -7.55
N PHE A 50 -1.00 5.61 -7.00
CA PHE A 50 -1.49 4.52 -7.84
C PHE A 50 -2.85 4.82 -8.45
N GLU A 51 -3.72 5.53 -7.75
CA GLU A 51 -4.99 5.94 -8.35
C GLU A 51 -4.76 6.89 -9.52
N ASN A 52 -3.80 7.79 -9.39
CA ASN A 52 -3.46 8.69 -10.50
C ASN A 52 -2.88 7.95 -11.71
N LYS A 53 -2.34 6.76 -11.49
CA LYS A 53 -1.82 5.93 -12.57
C LYS A 53 -2.85 4.95 -13.13
N GLY A 54 -4.09 5.02 -12.66
CA GLY A 54 -5.16 4.18 -13.16
C GLY A 54 -5.31 2.85 -12.43
N TYR A 55 -4.64 2.69 -11.29
CA TYR A 55 -4.80 1.49 -10.48
C TYR A 55 -6.06 1.57 -9.63
N LYS A 56 -6.62 0.41 -9.33
CA LYS A 56 -7.67 0.29 -8.35
C LYS A 56 -7.05 -0.06 -7.00
N VAL A 57 -7.33 0.73 -5.97
CA VAL A 57 -6.68 0.58 -4.67
C VAL A 57 -7.70 0.13 -3.62
N TYR A 58 -7.32 -0.88 -2.86
CA TYR A 58 -8.14 -1.43 -1.77
C TYR A 58 -7.34 -1.42 -0.48
N PHE A 59 -8.02 -1.10 0.63
CA PHE A 59 -7.37 -1.05 1.94
C PHE A 59 -7.98 -2.06 2.89
N THR A 60 -7.13 -2.63 3.75
CA THR A 60 -7.56 -3.15 5.03
C THR A 60 -6.65 -2.54 6.08
N ASN A 61 -7.21 -2.29 7.26
CA ASN A 61 -6.46 -1.74 8.37
C ASN A 61 -7.08 -2.24 9.66
N ALA A 62 -6.26 -2.61 10.62
CA ALA A 62 -6.76 -3.12 11.89
C ALA A 62 -7.69 -2.14 12.59
N ARG A 63 -7.57 -0.85 12.30
CA ARG A 63 -8.39 0.19 12.90
C ARG A 63 -9.62 0.53 12.08
N PHE A 64 -9.75 -0.04 10.90
CA PHE A 64 -10.82 0.27 9.97
C PHE A 64 -11.49 -1.00 9.51
N THR A 65 -12.74 -0.86 9.12
CA THR A 65 -13.40 -1.92 8.39
C THR A 65 -12.84 -1.95 6.97
N TYR A 66 -13.11 -3.03 6.26
CA TYR A 66 -12.71 -3.13 4.86
C TYR A 66 -13.34 -1.99 4.07
N GLN A 67 -12.51 -1.29 3.33
CA GLN A 67 -12.99 -0.18 2.53
C GLN A 67 -13.94 -0.62 1.42
N ASN A 68 -13.69 -1.74 0.83
CA ASN A 68 -14.48 -2.21 -0.30
C ASN A 68 -15.04 -3.61 -0.07
N ALA A 69 -15.05 -4.09 1.15
CA ALA A 69 -15.54 -5.41 1.50
C ALA A 69 -15.10 -6.45 0.48
N ASN A 70 -13.86 -6.41 0.08
CA ASN A 70 -13.36 -7.17 -1.05
C ASN A 70 -12.47 -8.31 -0.59
N ARG A 71 -12.73 -9.50 -1.11
CA ARG A 71 -11.97 -10.69 -0.75
C ARG A 71 -10.58 -10.75 -1.35
N LEU A 72 -10.26 -9.81 -2.22
CA LEU A 72 -8.91 -9.73 -2.77
C LEU A 72 -7.89 -9.31 -1.73
N VAL A 73 -8.33 -8.62 -0.68
CA VAL A 73 -7.42 -8.15 0.36
C VAL A 73 -7.40 -9.15 1.51
N GLN A 74 -6.22 -9.67 1.80
CA GLN A 74 -6.05 -10.66 2.86
C GLN A 74 -5.93 -9.98 4.23
N PRO A 75 -6.23 -10.71 5.33
CA PRO A 75 -6.25 -10.08 6.66
C PRO A 75 -4.96 -9.39 7.09
N ASN A 76 -3.80 -9.88 6.66
CA ASN A 76 -2.53 -9.28 7.02
C ASN A 76 -2.06 -8.21 6.04
N GLU A 77 -2.82 -7.98 5.00
CA GLU A 77 -2.50 -6.96 4.01
C GLU A 77 -3.10 -5.63 4.43
N LEU A 78 -2.36 -4.56 4.24
CA LEU A 78 -2.84 -3.22 4.55
C LEU A 78 -3.40 -2.53 3.31
N MET A 79 -2.79 -2.78 2.16
CA MET A 79 -3.22 -2.17 0.91
C MET A 79 -2.82 -3.05 -0.26
N ILE A 80 -3.69 -3.12 -1.25
CA ILE A 80 -3.30 -3.63 -2.57
C ILE A 80 -3.70 -2.62 -3.64
N ALA A 81 -2.95 -2.59 -4.71
CA ALA A 81 -3.26 -1.78 -5.89
C ALA A 81 -3.17 -2.67 -7.11
N ILE A 82 -4.24 -2.73 -7.88
CA ILE A 82 -4.34 -3.59 -9.05
C ILE A 82 -4.42 -2.71 -10.28
N LYS A 83 -3.49 -2.93 -11.20
CA LYS A 83 -3.47 -2.15 -12.44
C LYS A 83 -4.64 -2.56 -13.33
N GLU A 84 -5.44 -1.59 -13.72
CA GLU A 84 -6.53 -1.83 -14.65
C GLU A 84 -6.06 -1.51 -16.07
N GLU A 85 -6.50 -2.33 -16.97
CA GLU A 85 -6.21 -2.12 -18.40
C GLU A 85 -7.31 -1.33 -19.08
#